data_8e3a9a9f3b30e6da68cd92c2b74e5e07
#
_entry.id   8e3a9a9f3b30e6da68cd92c2b74e5e07
#
_cell.length_a   1.000
_cell.length_b   1.000
_cell.length_c   1.000
_cell.angle_alpha   90.00
_cell.angle_beta   90.00
_cell.angle_gamma   90.00
#
_symmetry.space_group_name_H-M   'P 1'
#
loop_
_entity.id
_entity.type
_entity.pdbx_description
1 polymer ?
#
loop_
_entity_poly.entity_id
_entity_poly.type
_entity_poly.pdbx_seq_one_letter_code
_entity_poly.pdbx_strand_id
1 'polypeptide(L)'
;IDTVTVGKQPSGMSINRAGNLALIANRADNSISVLSIQGKQVKLVDTVAMGEHVAHVAFTPDGKRALAGKFPGHKVALLEVDGSKVTYAKRDLAVGLWPYNLDVTPDGRLALTADNGNNGGSDGNVDTVSVIDLEANPPRVIDKVVVGDAPEGFAISPTGRLAVAVLLRGSNNSKTEWFYNRNGSVVVLKIDGKKVTKVGEVEVRGLPEGAVFSPDGRWLYVGNFMDEDISVLRVDGDTVTNTGTLVKLPGKPASMRGRTQ
;
A
#
# COMPACT_ATOMS: atom_id res chain seq x y z
N ILE A 1 15.32 17.40 14.47
CA ILE A 1 14.48 16.22 14.27
C ILE A 1 15.34 15.01 14.61
N ASP A 2 14.73 13.99 15.16
CA ASP A 2 15.41 12.82 15.69
C ASP A 2 15.47 11.68 14.64
N THR A 3 16.36 10.70 14.88
CA THR A 3 16.46 9.47 14.09
C THR A 3 16.27 8.29 15.02
N VAL A 4 15.37 7.36 14.65
CA VAL A 4 15.12 6.15 15.42
C VAL A 4 15.64 4.95 14.65
N THR A 5 16.54 4.18 15.27
CA THR A 5 17.02 2.92 14.70
C THR A 5 15.92 1.87 14.82
N VAL A 6 15.62 1.22 13.70
CA VAL A 6 14.66 0.10 13.58
C VAL A 6 15.39 -1.14 13.02
N GLY A 7 14.66 -2.15 12.59
CA GLY A 7 15.26 -3.34 11.96
C GLY A 7 15.84 -3.06 10.57
N LYS A 8 16.34 -4.11 9.92
CA LYS A 8 17.03 -4.02 8.62
C LYS A 8 16.05 -3.90 7.46
N GLN A 9 16.42 -3.06 6.47
CA GLN A 9 15.64 -2.77 5.28
C GLN A 9 14.19 -2.34 5.63
N PRO A 10 14.02 -1.25 6.43
CA PRO A 10 12.69 -0.74 6.72
C PRO A 10 12.01 -0.33 5.40
N SER A 11 10.75 -0.68 5.27
CA SER A 11 9.95 -0.51 4.05
C SER A 11 8.63 0.18 4.38
N GLY A 12 7.49 -0.52 4.36
CA GLY A 12 6.19 0.08 4.62
C GLY A 12 6.01 0.50 6.09
N MET A 13 5.33 1.62 6.28
CA MET A 13 5.04 2.18 7.59
C MET A 13 3.55 2.57 7.69
N SER A 14 2.98 2.45 8.89
CA SER A 14 1.65 2.99 9.21
C SER A 14 1.66 3.63 10.60
N ILE A 15 0.97 4.74 10.73
CA ILE A 15 0.71 5.41 12.02
C ILE A 15 -0.77 5.23 12.33
N ASN A 16 -1.11 4.88 13.56
CA ASN A 16 -2.50 4.72 13.95
C ASN A 16 -3.25 6.07 13.94
N ARG A 17 -4.57 6.03 13.91
CA ARG A 17 -5.42 7.24 13.84
C ARG A 17 -5.21 8.20 15.02
N ALA A 18 -4.88 7.68 16.20
CA ALA A 18 -4.56 8.49 17.38
C ALA A 18 -3.21 9.24 17.26
N GLY A 19 -2.36 8.86 16.31
CA GLY A 19 -1.04 9.46 16.08
C GLY A 19 -0.01 9.16 17.16
N ASN A 20 -0.25 8.14 17.99
CA ASN A 20 0.60 7.80 19.13
C ASN A 20 1.39 6.48 18.98
N LEU A 21 1.13 5.72 17.91
CA LEU A 21 1.80 4.46 17.63
C LEU A 21 2.12 4.37 16.12
N ALA A 22 3.33 3.93 15.80
CA ALA A 22 3.71 3.60 14.42
C ALA A 22 4.23 2.16 14.34
N LEU A 23 3.96 1.51 13.21
CA LEU A 23 4.50 0.21 12.84
C LEU A 23 5.35 0.35 11.60
N ILE A 24 6.52 -0.30 11.60
CA ILE A 24 7.45 -0.31 10.45
C ILE A 24 7.79 -1.74 10.08
N ALA A 25 7.55 -2.11 8.85
CA ALA A 25 7.93 -3.42 8.31
C ALA A 25 9.44 -3.44 8.03
N ASN A 26 10.17 -4.38 8.64
CA ASN A 26 11.61 -4.59 8.43
C ASN A 26 11.80 -5.84 7.57
N ARG A 27 12.00 -5.64 6.26
CA ARG A 27 12.02 -6.73 5.28
C ARG A 27 13.09 -7.77 5.59
N ALA A 28 14.32 -7.36 5.84
CA ALA A 28 15.45 -8.27 6.03
C ALA A 28 15.51 -8.92 7.43
N ASP A 29 14.80 -8.38 8.41
CA ASP A 29 14.74 -8.95 9.76
C ASP A 29 13.48 -9.79 10.00
N ASN A 30 12.58 -9.91 9.01
CA ASN A 30 11.34 -10.64 9.17
C ASN A 30 10.54 -10.17 10.40
N SER A 31 10.49 -8.86 10.63
CA SER A 31 9.94 -8.27 11.84
C SER A 31 9.19 -6.97 11.58
N ILE A 32 8.42 -6.55 12.57
CA ILE A 32 7.79 -5.23 12.60
C ILE A 32 8.29 -4.49 13.84
N SER A 33 8.88 -3.30 13.65
CA SER A 33 9.20 -2.39 14.74
C SER A 33 7.96 -1.64 15.19
N VAL A 34 7.76 -1.56 16.50
CA VAL A 34 6.67 -0.82 17.15
C VAL A 34 7.24 0.44 17.79
N LEU A 35 6.76 1.61 17.36
CA LEU A 35 7.24 2.90 17.82
C LEU A 35 6.14 3.65 18.57
N SER A 36 6.42 4.12 19.78
CA SER A 36 5.56 5.08 20.48
C SER A 36 5.85 6.50 19.99
N ILE A 37 4.80 7.31 19.87
CA ILE A 37 4.88 8.72 19.46
C ILE A 37 4.24 9.57 20.55
N GLN A 38 5.03 10.50 21.13
CA GLN A 38 4.58 11.46 22.13
C GLN A 38 5.04 12.86 21.71
N GLY A 39 4.18 13.59 21.03
CA GLY A 39 4.52 14.86 20.40
C GLY A 39 5.68 14.71 19.40
N LYS A 40 6.83 15.29 19.70
CA LYS A 40 8.05 15.17 18.86
C LYS A 40 8.97 14.01 19.24
N GLN A 41 8.67 13.30 20.31
CA GLN A 41 9.46 12.14 20.74
C GLN A 41 8.91 10.86 20.12
N VAL A 42 9.80 10.12 19.44
CA VAL A 42 9.51 8.82 18.86
C VAL A 42 10.50 7.81 19.40
N LYS A 43 10.01 6.68 19.93
CA LYS A 43 10.85 5.66 20.55
C LYS A 43 10.45 4.26 20.07
N LEU A 44 11.44 3.43 19.77
CA LEU A 44 11.23 2.00 19.59
C LEU A 44 10.84 1.38 20.95
N VAL A 45 9.67 0.74 21.02
CA VAL A 45 9.16 0.15 22.26
C VAL A 45 9.04 -1.37 22.19
N ASP A 46 8.95 -1.94 20.97
CA ASP A 46 8.89 -3.38 20.77
C ASP A 46 9.29 -3.77 19.34
N THR A 47 9.57 -5.07 19.14
CA THR A 47 9.81 -5.66 17.83
C THR A 47 9.10 -7.01 17.72
N VAL A 48 8.17 -7.12 16.79
CA VAL A 48 7.34 -8.31 16.58
C VAL A 48 7.95 -9.20 15.50
N ALA A 49 8.32 -10.43 15.85
CA ALA A 49 8.82 -11.41 14.89
C ALA A 49 7.69 -11.93 14.01
N MET A 50 7.87 -11.86 12.69
CA MET A 50 6.87 -12.25 11.69
C MET A 50 7.16 -13.60 11.02
N GLY A 51 8.38 -14.14 11.17
CA GLY A 51 8.80 -15.42 10.65
C GLY A 51 9.15 -15.45 9.16
N GLU A 52 8.77 -14.43 8.42
CA GLU A 52 9.12 -14.24 6.99
C GLU A 52 9.09 -12.76 6.62
N HIS A 53 9.59 -12.41 5.43
CA HIS A 53 9.70 -11.03 4.98
C HIS A 53 8.35 -10.32 4.95
N VAL A 54 8.32 -9.10 5.50
CA VAL A 54 7.17 -8.21 5.48
C VAL A 54 7.50 -6.95 4.68
N ALA A 55 6.63 -6.56 3.74
CA ALA A 55 6.84 -5.37 2.90
C ALA A 55 6.09 -4.15 3.43
N HIS A 56 4.86 -4.33 3.86
CA HIS A 56 3.98 -3.24 4.24
C HIS A 56 3.14 -3.59 5.47
N VAL A 57 2.67 -2.55 6.15
CA VAL A 57 1.79 -2.68 7.32
C VAL A 57 0.75 -1.57 7.29
N ALA A 58 -0.50 -1.87 7.71
CA ALA A 58 -1.57 -0.88 7.86
C ALA A 58 -2.39 -1.16 9.12
N PHE A 59 -2.69 -0.11 9.89
CA PHE A 59 -3.63 -0.18 11.00
C PHE A 59 -5.08 -0.23 10.50
N THR A 60 -5.94 -0.92 11.25
CA THR A 60 -7.38 -0.67 11.16
C THR A 60 -7.73 0.68 11.79
N PRO A 61 -8.80 1.37 11.33
CA PRO A 61 -9.14 2.72 11.83
C PRO A 61 -9.45 2.78 13.33
N ASP A 62 -9.92 1.67 13.93
CA ASP A 62 -10.14 1.54 15.37
C ASP A 62 -8.84 1.39 16.18
N GLY A 63 -7.71 1.20 15.50
CA GLY A 63 -6.40 1.01 16.11
C GLY A 63 -6.22 -0.29 16.89
N LYS A 64 -7.18 -1.21 16.85
CA LYS A 64 -7.15 -2.47 17.61
C LYS A 64 -6.49 -3.62 16.85
N ARG A 65 -6.34 -3.48 15.54
CA ARG A 65 -5.68 -4.46 14.69
C ARG A 65 -4.75 -3.76 13.71
N ALA A 66 -3.83 -4.51 13.16
CA ALA A 66 -3.06 -4.14 11.98
C ALA A 66 -2.89 -5.35 11.06
N LEU A 67 -2.61 -5.08 9.81
CA LEU A 67 -2.34 -6.09 8.80
C LEU A 67 -0.93 -5.90 8.25
N ALA A 68 -0.24 -7.00 7.92
CA ALA A 68 1.09 -6.97 7.34
C ALA A 68 1.19 -7.88 6.13
N GLY A 69 1.68 -7.35 5.01
CA GLY A 69 1.93 -8.12 3.80
C GLY A 69 3.18 -8.99 3.94
N LYS A 70 3.02 -10.31 3.98
CA LYS A 70 4.09 -11.31 3.95
C LYS A 70 4.30 -11.75 2.50
N PHE A 71 5.06 -10.95 1.79
CA PHE A 71 5.07 -11.02 0.33
C PHE A 71 5.63 -12.32 -0.26
N PRO A 72 6.71 -12.96 0.25
CA PRO A 72 7.17 -14.24 -0.32
C PRO A 72 6.21 -15.39 -0.03
N GLY A 73 5.45 -15.30 1.06
CA GLY A 73 4.46 -16.31 1.46
C GLY A 73 3.09 -16.13 0.83
N HIS A 74 2.88 -15.06 0.03
CA HIS A 74 1.59 -14.74 -0.60
C HIS A 74 0.45 -14.63 0.42
N LYS A 75 0.73 -13.93 1.52
CA LYS A 75 -0.17 -13.86 2.68
C LYS A 75 -0.26 -12.46 3.25
N VAL A 76 -1.34 -12.21 3.95
CA VAL A 76 -1.49 -11.07 4.87
C VAL A 76 -1.62 -11.61 6.29
N ALA A 77 -0.72 -11.18 7.17
CA ALA A 77 -0.76 -11.49 8.59
C ALA A 77 -1.70 -10.55 9.34
N LEU A 78 -2.40 -11.08 10.33
CA LEU A 78 -3.21 -10.30 11.28
C LEU A 78 -2.42 -10.04 12.56
N LEU A 79 -2.43 -8.80 13.00
CA LEU A 79 -1.82 -8.32 14.24
C LEU A 79 -2.91 -7.80 15.17
N GLU A 80 -2.81 -8.12 16.44
CA GLU A 80 -3.63 -7.56 17.50
C GLU A 80 -2.87 -6.41 18.17
N VAL A 81 -3.57 -5.32 18.48
CA VAL A 81 -3.01 -4.11 19.05
C VAL A 81 -3.78 -3.75 20.32
N ASP A 82 -3.07 -3.70 21.44
CA ASP A 82 -3.56 -3.28 22.75
C ASP A 82 -2.62 -2.22 23.33
N GLY A 83 -3.01 -0.95 23.22
CA GLY A 83 -2.13 0.17 23.54
C GLY A 83 -0.86 0.15 22.69
N SER A 84 0.31 0.03 23.31
CA SER A 84 1.61 -0.13 22.62
C SER A 84 2.04 -1.59 22.44
N LYS A 85 1.28 -2.54 22.96
CA LYS A 85 1.54 -3.96 22.77
C LYS A 85 0.96 -4.42 21.45
N VAL A 86 1.83 -4.97 20.59
CA VAL A 86 1.44 -5.52 19.29
C VAL A 86 1.79 -7.00 19.25
N THR A 87 0.84 -7.83 18.88
CA THR A 87 1.00 -9.29 18.87
C THR A 87 0.63 -9.85 17.50
N TYR A 88 1.51 -10.68 16.94
CA TYR A 88 1.18 -11.44 15.75
C TYR A 88 0.25 -12.60 16.15
N ALA A 89 -0.99 -12.57 15.66
CA ALA A 89 -2.01 -13.56 15.99
C ALA A 89 -1.73 -14.96 15.39
N LYS A 90 -0.64 -15.14 14.64
CA LYS A 90 -0.30 -16.35 13.87
C LYS A 90 -1.44 -16.82 12.96
N ARG A 91 -2.22 -15.86 12.49
CA ARG A 91 -3.26 -16.03 11.47
C ARG A 91 -2.85 -15.31 10.23
N ASP A 92 -2.70 -16.06 9.17
CA ASP A 92 -2.35 -15.56 7.85
C ASP A 92 -3.52 -15.83 6.88
N LEU A 93 -3.83 -14.86 6.05
CA LEU A 93 -4.81 -14.96 4.97
C LEU A 93 -4.06 -15.14 3.66
N ALA A 94 -4.35 -16.20 2.92
CA ALA A 94 -3.82 -16.39 1.57
C ALA A 94 -4.44 -15.36 0.62
N VAL A 95 -3.62 -14.55 -0.01
CA VAL A 95 -4.01 -13.50 -0.96
C VAL A 95 -3.45 -13.79 -2.36
N GLY A 96 -3.36 -12.80 -3.25
CA GLY A 96 -2.64 -12.94 -4.52
C GLY A 96 -1.13 -13.07 -4.33
N LEU A 97 -0.42 -13.22 -5.44
CA LEU A 97 1.04 -13.41 -5.41
C LEU A 97 1.75 -12.12 -5.02
N TRP A 98 2.71 -12.21 -4.11
CA TRP A 98 3.57 -11.09 -3.68
C TRP A 98 2.77 -9.87 -3.22
N PRO A 99 1.99 -9.92 -2.12
CA PRO A 99 1.26 -8.76 -1.59
C PRO A 99 2.27 -7.73 -1.07
N TYR A 100 2.60 -6.77 -1.94
CA TYR A 100 3.68 -5.81 -1.69
C TYR A 100 3.18 -4.62 -0.88
N ASN A 101 1.98 -4.14 -1.19
CA ASN A 101 1.34 -3.03 -0.49
C ASN A 101 -0.07 -3.41 -0.04
N LEU A 102 -0.59 -2.73 0.95
CA LEU A 102 -1.95 -2.92 1.43
C LEU A 102 -2.47 -1.67 2.17
N ASP A 103 -3.78 -1.53 2.19
CA ASP A 103 -4.44 -0.49 2.97
C ASP A 103 -5.81 -0.96 3.48
N VAL A 104 -6.37 -0.24 4.46
CA VAL A 104 -7.65 -0.54 5.09
C VAL A 104 -8.62 0.59 4.79
N THR A 105 -9.87 0.26 4.45
CA THR A 105 -10.92 1.27 4.22
C THR A 105 -11.15 2.12 5.48
N PRO A 106 -11.48 3.42 5.36
CA PRO A 106 -11.70 4.32 6.51
C PRO A 106 -12.79 3.87 7.48
N ASP A 107 -13.73 3.03 7.03
CA ASP A 107 -14.76 2.40 7.85
C ASP A 107 -14.30 1.09 8.53
N GLY A 108 -13.10 0.62 8.20
CA GLY A 108 -12.51 -0.61 8.77
C GLY A 108 -13.11 -1.92 8.28
N ARG A 109 -13.99 -1.89 7.26
CA ARG A 109 -14.73 -3.08 6.80
C ARG A 109 -13.93 -3.95 5.86
N LEU A 110 -13.08 -3.34 5.03
CA LEU A 110 -12.25 -4.03 4.06
C LEU A 110 -10.78 -3.70 4.23
N ALA A 111 -9.92 -4.64 3.88
CA ALA A 111 -8.54 -4.37 3.50
C ALA A 111 -8.32 -4.82 2.06
N LEU A 112 -7.49 -4.08 1.33
CA LEU A 112 -7.12 -4.40 -0.03
C LEU A 112 -5.60 -4.49 -0.14
N THR A 113 -5.11 -5.40 -1.00
CA THR A 113 -3.67 -5.60 -1.25
C THR A 113 -3.34 -5.26 -2.70
N ALA A 114 -2.12 -4.77 -2.94
CA ALA A 114 -1.51 -4.81 -4.26
C ALA A 114 -0.66 -6.08 -4.36
N ASP A 115 -1.15 -7.06 -5.09
CA ASP A 115 -0.50 -8.36 -5.29
C ASP A 115 0.38 -8.24 -6.54
N ASN A 116 1.66 -8.00 -6.34
CA ASN A 116 2.60 -7.59 -7.40
C ASN A 116 2.94 -8.69 -8.43
N GLY A 117 2.66 -9.96 -8.09
CA GLY A 117 2.85 -11.11 -8.99
C GLY A 117 4.27 -11.64 -9.07
N ASN A 118 5.26 -10.80 -9.32
CA ASN A 118 6.63 -11.23 -9.61
C ASN A 118 7.70 -10.45 -8.81
N ASN A 119 7.74 -10.62 -7.50
CA ASN A 119 8.83 -10.13 -6.61
C ASN A 119 9.25 -8.67 -6.83
N GLY A 120 8.31 -7.78 -7.07
CA GLY A 120 8.58 -6.35 -7.29
C GLY A 120 8.95 -6.01 -8.73
N GLY A 121 8.73 -6.89 -9.68
CA GLY A 121 9.02 -6.67 -11.08
C GLY A 121 7.85 -6.98 -12.00
N SER A 122 7.79 -6.30 -13.14
CA SER A 122 6.88 -6.63 -14.23
C SER A 122 7.35 -7.88 -14.99
N ASP A 123 6.41 -8.67 -15.47
CA ASP A 123 6.66 -9.83 -16.32
C ASP A 123 5.69 -9.92 -17.50
N GLY A 124 4.84 -8.91 -17.67
CA GLY A 124 3.83 -8.81 -18.71
C GLY A 124 2.56 -9.60 -18.44
N ASN A 125 2.46 -10.30 -17.30
CA ASN A 125 1.24 -10.97 -16.89
C ASN A 125 0.32 -10.03 -16.09
N VAL A 126 -0.95 -10.42 -15.97
CA VAL A 126 -1.90 -9.66 -15.17
C VAL A 126 -1.91 -10.13 -13.73
N ASP A 127 -1.88 -9.18 -12.82
CA ASP A 127 -1.90 -9.35 -11.38
C ASP A 127 -3.19 -8.81 -10.75
N THR A 128 -3.30 -8.93 -9.43
CA THR A 128 -4.56 -8.71 -8.73
C THR A 128 -4.45 -7.70 -7.58
N VAL A 129 -5.63 -7.26 -7.16
CA VAL A 129 -5.88 -6.68 -5.84
C VAL A 129 -6.79 -7.66 -5.09
N SER A 130 -6.31 -8.21 -3.98
CA SER A 130 -7.15 -9.05 -3.12
C SER A 130 -8.02 -8.19 -2.22
N VAL A 131 -9.28 -8.60 -2.04
CA VAL A 131 -10.27 -7.94 -1.18
C VAL A 131 -10.50 -8.81 0.05
N ILE A 132 -10.20 -8.26 1.22
CA ILE A 132 -10.30 -8.95 2.51
C ILE A 132 -11.48 -8.36 3.29
N ASP A 133 -12.44 -9.20 3.65
CA ASP A 133 -13.55 -8.86 4.55
C ASP A 133 -13.08 -8.93 6.01
N LEU A 134 -12.93 -7.78 6.65
CA LEU A 134 -12.50 -7.66 8.05
C LEU A 134 -13.64 -7.79 9.05
N GLU A 135 -14.91 -7.70 8.61
CA GLU A 135 -16.09 -7.91 9.43
C GLU A 135 -16.40 -9.41 9.61
N ALA A 136 -15.94 -10.25 8.69
CA ALA A 136 -16.07 -11.70 8.82
C ALA A 136 -15.30 -12.21 10.06
N ASN A 137 -15.82 -13.23 10.70
CA ASN A 137 -15.15 -13.87 11.84
C ASN A 137 -14.96 -15.37 11.55
N PRO A 138 -13.74 -15.84 11.24
CA PRO A 138 -12.51 -15.05 11.06
C PRO A 138 -12.53 -14.18 9.78
N PRO A 139 -11.71 -13.11 9.71
CA PRO A 139 -11.49 -12.35 8.47
C PRO A 139 -11.09 -13.27 7.31
N ARG A 140 -11.53 -12.93 6.09
CA ARG A 140 -11.30 -13.77 4.91
C ARG A 140 -11.19 -12.97 3.62
N VAL A 141 -10.46 -13.51 2.66
CA VAL A 141 -10.46 -13.01 1.28
C VAL A 141 -11.79 -13.35 0.63
N ILE A 142 -12.44 -12.37 0.02
CA ILE A 142 -13.75 -12.52 -0.62
C ILE A 142 -13.71 -12.33 -2.14
N ASP A 143 -12.65 -11.67 -2.64
CA ASP A 143 -12.49 -11.44 -4.08
C ASP A 143 -11.02 -11.18 -4.44
N LYS A 144 -10.68 -11.31 -5.74
CA LYS A 144 -9.42 -10.89 -6.36
C LYS A 144 -9.73 -10.18 -7.65
N VAL A 145 -9.51 -8.88 -7.69
CA VAL A 145 -9.78 -8.02 -8.84
C VAL A 145 -8.54 -7.96 -9.72
N VAL A 146 -8.67 -8.36 -10.97
CA VAL A 146 -7.58 -8.24 -11.95
C VAL A 146 -7.34 -6.77 -12.26
N VAL A 147 -6.08 -6.32 -12.13
CA VAL A 147 -5.72 -4.91 -12.36
C VAL A 147 -4.75 -4.72 -13.52
N GLY A 148 -3.74 -5.54 -13.66
CA GLY A 148 -2.71 -5.47 -14.70
C GLY A 148 -1.35 -5.79 -14.12
N ASP A 149 -0.28 -5.56 -14.88
CA ASP A 149 1.08 -6.00 -14.60
C ASP A 149 1.75 -5.20 -13.47
N ALA A 150 2.19 -5.90 -12.45
CA ALA A 150 2.98 -5.45 -11.31
C ALA A 150 2.38 -4.24 -10.55
N PRO A 151 1.22 -4.40 -9.86
CA PRO A 151 0.74 -3.39 -8.92
C PRO A 151 1.68 -3.31 -7.71
N GLU A 152 2.22 -2.12 -7.45
CA GLU A 152 3.15 -1.87 -6.35
C GLU A 152 2.65 -0.82 -5.38
N GLY A 153 2.42 0.41 -5.81
CA GLY A 153 1.80 1.45 -5.02
C GLY A 153 0.30 1.23 -4.82
N PHE A 154 -0.21 1.60 -3.65
CA PHE A 154 -1.62 1.44 -3.34
C PHE A 154 -2.11 2.56 -2.41
N ALA A 155 -3.33 3.05 -2.63
CA ALA A 155 -3.98 3.99 -1.72
C ALA A 155 -5.51 3.84 -1.78
N ILE A 156 -6.16 4.04 -0.64
CA ILE A 156 -7.62 4.15 -0.55
C ILE A 156 -7.99 5.62 -0.33
N SER A 157 -9.04 6.08 -1.00
CA SER A 157 -9.51 7.46 -0.87
C SER A 157 -10.05 7.74 0.54
N PRO A 158 -9.98 8.99 1.02
CA PRO A 158 -10.51 9.37 2.33
C PRO A 158 -11.99 9.02 2.55
N THR A 159 -12.75 8.94 1.47
CA THR A 159 -14.16 8.56 1.50
C THR A 159 -14.40 7.06 1.55
N GLY A 160 -13.36 6.25 1.35
CA GLY A 160 -13.48 4.80 1.24
C GLY A 160 -14.21 4.31 -0.03
N ARG A 161 -14.54 5.20 -0.97
CA ARG A 161 -15.31 4.86 -2.18
C ARG A 161 -14.43 4.46 -3.36
N LEU A 162 -13.17 4.88 -3.35
CA LEU A 162 -12.19 4.54 -4.38
C LEU A 162 -10.94 3.95 -3.73
N ALA A 163 -10.28 3.07 -4.47
CA ALA A 163 -8.89 2.72 -4.26
C ALA A 163 -8.14 2.85 -5.57
N VAL A 164 -6.82 2.98 -5.49
CA VAL A 164 -5.95 2.98 -6.66
C VAL A 164 -4.83 1.99 -6.48
N ALA A 165 -4.54 1.23 -7.55
CA ALA A 165 -3.36 0.39 -7.68
C ALA A 165 -2.43 1.02 -8.74
N VAL A 166 -1.18 1.23 -8.38
CA VAL A 166 -0.17 1.82 -9.26
C VAL A 166 0.59 0.69 -9.93
N LEU A 167 0.51 0.61 -11.26
CA LEU A 167 1.11 -0.45 -12.06
C LEU A 167 2.44 -0.03 -12.68
N LEU A 168 3.45 -0.86 -12.54
CA LEU A 168 4.76 -0.65 -13.16
C LEU A 168 4.70 -0.82 -14.68
N ARG A 169 3.94 -1.79 -15.19
CA ARG A 169 3.73 -2.08 -16.63
C ARG A 169 5.03 -2.21 -17.43
N GLY A 170 6.05 -2.84 -16.86
CA GLY A 170 7.34 -3.00 -17.53
C GLY A 170 8.22 -1.75 -17.57
N SER A 171 7.82 -0.62 -17.00
CA SER A 171 8.61 0.62 -17.04
C SER A 171 9.91 0.56 -16.24
N ASN A 172 10.09 -0.45 -15.41
CA ASN A 172 11.32 -0.78 -14.69
C ASN A 172 12.22 -1.81 -15.42
N ASN A 173 11.79 -2.32 -16.57
CA ASN A 173 12.48 -3.37 -17.30
C ASN A 173 13.32 -2.85 -18.47
N SER A 174 14.09 -3.75 -19.12
CA SER A 174 14.81 -3.43 -20.33
C SER A 174 13.84 -3.08 -21.47
N LYS A 175 14.22 -2.11 -22.30
CA LYS A 175 13.46 -1.74 -23.51
C LYS A 175 13.36 -2.89 -24.54
N THR A 176 14.13 -3.95 -24.38
CA THR A 176 14.11 -5.14 -25.23
C THR A 176 13.04 -6.15 -24.82
N GLU A 177 12.47 -6.02 -23.63
CA GLU A 177 11.40 -6.89 -23.19
C GLU A 177 10.11 -6.60 -23.96
N TRP A 178 9.40 -7.66 -24.35
CA TRP A 178 8.19 -7.56 -25.17
C TRP A 178 7.04 -6.80 -24.44
N PHE A 179 7.07 -6.78 -23.11
CA PHE A 179 6.09 -6.09 -22.25
C PHE A 179 6.56 -4.71 -21.78
N TYR A 180 7.71 -4.23 -22.25
CA TYR A 180 8.22 -2.92 -21.87
C TYR A 180 7.26 -1.81 -22.28
N ASN A 181 6.94 -0.94 -21.33
CA ASN A 181 6.31 0.35 -21.56
C ASN A 181 7.18 1.45 -20.93
N ARG A 182 7.25 2.61 -21.56
CA ARG A 182 7.98 3.77 -21.01
C ARG A 182 7.32 4.25 -19.71
N ASN A 183 6.00 4.14 -19.66
CA ASN A 183 5.14 4.69 -18.63
C ASN A 183 4.36 3.59 -17.92
N GLY A 184 4.16 3.78 -16.62
CA GLY A 184 3.21 3.00 -15.86
C GLY A 184 1.82 3.62 -15.85
N SER A 185 0.93 3.08 -15.04
CA SER A 185 -0.44 3.58 -14.93
C SER A 185 -1.00 3.48 -13.51
N VAL A 186 -2.14 4.11 -13.32
CA VAL A 186 -2.96 4.00 -12.10
C VAL A 186 -4.29 3.36 -12.48
N VAL A 187 -4.57 2.20 -11.93
CA VAL A 187 -5.88 1.56 -12.02
C VAL A 187 -6.79 2.13 -10.93
N VAL A 188 -7.99 2.53 -11.32
CA VAL A 188 -9.02 3.06 -10.42
C VAL A 188 -10.00 1.95 -10.10
N LEU A 189 -10.17 1.70 -8.80
CA LEU A 189 -11.09 0.71 -8.26
C LEU A 189 -12.21 1.41 -7.52
N LYS A 190 -13.46 1.10 -7.86
CA LYS A 190 -14.65 1.54 -7.11
C LYS A 190 -14.95 0.53 -6.01
N ILE A 191 -15.21 1.04 -4.81
CA ILE A 191 -15.64 0.28 -3.64
C ILE A 191 -17.11 0.58 -3.38
N ASP A 192 -17.97 -0.43 -3.50
CA ASP A 192 -19.41 -0.34 -3.21
C ASP A 192 -19.79 -1.47 -2.25
N GLY A 193 -19.90 -1.13 -0.97
CA GLY A 193 -20.02 -2.11 0.10
C GLY A 193 -18.82 -3.06 0.13
N LYS A 194 -19.05 -4.35 -0.14
CA LYS A 194 -17.98 -5.36 -0.23
C LYS A 194 -17.55 -5.69 -1.67
N LYS A 195 -18.17 -5.05 -2.66
CA LYS A 195 -17.83 -5.23 -4.06
C LYS A 195 -16.77 -4.21 -4.47
N VAL A 196 -15.69 -4.69 -5.07
CA VAL A 196 -14.62 -3.87 -5.62
C VAL A 196 -14.52 -4.15 -7.12
N THR A 197 -14.53 -3.09 -7.95
CA THR A 197 -14.51 -3.22 -9.41
C THR A 197 -13.55 -2.23 -10.03
N LYS A 198 -12.79 -2.65 -11.05
CA LYS A 198 -12.01 -1.75 -11.90
C LYS A 198 -12.97 -0.88 -12.72
N VAL A 199 -12.83 0.44 -12.60
CA VAL A 199 -13.68 1.41 -13.30
C VAL A 199 -12.90 2.32 -14.25
N GLY A 200 -11.56 2.32 -14.17
CA GLY A 200 -10.73 3.12 -15.06
C GLY A 200 -9.25 2.79 -14.92
N GLU A 201 -8.48 3.35 -15.85
CA GLU A 201 -7.01 3.32 -15.84
C GLU A 201 -6.47 4.60 -16.44
N VAL A 202 -5.46 5.20 -15.83
CA VAL A 202 -4.88 6.48 -16.23
C VAL A 202 -3.38 6.32 -16.33
N GLU A 203 -2.79 6.64 -17.49
CA GLU A 203 -1.35 6.63 -17.67
C GLU A 203 -0.70 7.73 -16.84
N VAL A 204 0.43 7.39 -16.21
CA VAL A 204 1.34 8.30 -15.50
C VAL A 204 2.74 8.18 -16.11
N ARG A 205 3.82 8.42 -15.36
CA ARG A 205 5.17 8.37 -15.94
C ARG A 205 5.92 7.09 -15.55
N GLY A 206 7.23 7.06 -15.78
CA GLY A 206 8.05 5.86 -15.64
C GLY A 206 8.27 5.43 -14.21
N LEU A 207 8.12 4.14 -13.95
CA LEU A 207 8.27 3.49 -12.65
C LEU A 207 7.50 4.26 -11.57
N PRO A 208 6.17 4.33 -11.67
CA PRO A 208 5.37 4.94 -10.61
C PRO A 208 5.34 4.00 -9.40
N GLU A 209 5.60 4.54 -8.20
CA GLU A 209 5.71 3.73 -7.01
C GLU A 209 4.67 4.07 -5.94
N GLY A 210 4.65 5.30 -5.47
CA GLY A 210 3.75 5.72 -4.40
C GLY A 210 2.55 6.48 -4.91
N ALA A 211 1.41 6.34 -4.23
CA ALA A 211 0.22 7.14 -4.48
C ALA A 211 -0.38 7.64 -3.17
N VAL A 212 -0.95 8.85 -3.17
CA VAL A 212 -1.65 9.41 -2.03
C VAL A 212 -2.78 10.34 -2.47
N PHE A 213 -3.95 10.20 -1.87
CA PHE A 213 -5.05 11.14 -2.04
C PHE A 213 -4.84 12.39 -1.18
N SER A 214 -5.33 13.54 -1.67
CA SER A 214 -5.50 14.72 -0.81
C SER A 214 -6.54 14.44 0.29
N PRO A 215 -6.48 15.16 1.42
CA PRO A 215 -7.43 14.94 2.53
C PRO A 215 -8.90 15.09 2.15
N ASP A 216 -9.20 15.93 1.15
CA ASP A 216 -10.54 16.14 0.61
C ASP A 216 -10.93 15.13 -0.48
N GLY A 217 -10.02 14.23 -0.86
CA GLY A 217 -10.22 13.19 -1.86
C GLY A 217 -10.33 13.69 -3.30
N ARG A 218 -10.14 15.00 -3.57
CA ARG A 218 -10.29 15.59 -4.91
C ARG A 218 -9.05 15.49 -5.79
N TRP A 219 -7.91 15.17 -5.20
CA TRP A 219 -6.64 15.03 -5.89
C TRP A 219 -5.97 13.71 -5.53
N LEU A 220 -5.27 13.16 -6.49
CA LEU A 220 -4.38 12.01 -6.33
C LEU A 220 -3.00 12.40 -6.83
N TYR A 221 -2.00 12.14 -6.01
CA TYR A 221 -0.59 12.39 -6.30
C TYR A 221 0.11 11.05 -6.50
N VAL A 222 0.87 10.91 -7.57
CA VAL A 222 1.60 9.67 -7.91
C VAL A 222 3.07 10.00 -8.14
N GLY A 223 3.95 9.37 -7.36
CA GLY A 223 5.40 9.55 -7.49
C GLY A 223 5.95 8.73 -8.65
N ASN A 224 6.63 9.38 -9.60
CA ASN A 224 7.28 8.76 -10.76
C ASN A 224 8.78 8.67 -10.49
N PHE A 225 9.23 7.49 -10.06
CA PHE A 225 10.60 7.27 -9.59
C PHE A 225 11.65 7.59 -10.66
N MET A 226 11.45 7.10 -11.90
CA MET A 226 12.42 7.30 -12.98
C MET A 226 12.46 8.74 -13.50
N ASP A 227 11.41 9.50 -13.30
CA ASP A 227 11.27 10.87 -13.82
C ASP A 227 11.50 11.95 -12.75
N GLU A 228 11.69 11.56 -11.49
CA GLU A 228 11.96 12.46 -10.35
C GLU A 228 10.89 13.55 -10.22
N ASP A 229 9.62 13.14 -10.34
CA ASP A 229 8.49 14.05 -10.21
C ASP A 229 7.24 13.36 -9.68
N ILE A 230 6.21 14.16 -9.46
CA ILE A 230 4.89 13.71 -9.04
C ILE A 230 3.90 14.11 -10.13
N SER A 231 3.12 13.14 -10.61
CA SER A 231 1.93 13.39 -11.43
C SER A 231 0.77 13.83 -10.55
N VAL A 232 0.08 14.90 -10.95
CA VAL A 232 -1.12 15.41 -10.26
C VAL A 232 -2.36 14.98 -11.04
N LEU A 233 -3.23 14.19 -10.42
CA LEU A 233 -4.47 13.71 -11.01
C LEU A 233 -5.65 14.32 -10.29
N ARG A 234 -6.69 14.66 -11.05
CA ARG A 234 -7.98 15.13 -10.52
C ARG A 234 -8.93 13.96 -10.33
N VAL A 235 -9.62 13.97 -9.21
CA VAL A 235 -10.66 12.99 -8.86
C VAL A 235 -12.02 13.67 -8.87
N ASP A 236 -12.95 13.13 -9.67
CA ASP A 236 -14.33 13.64 -9.79
C ASP A 236 -15.29 12.43 -9.81
N GLY A 237 -15.96 12.20 -8.67
CA GLY A 237 -16.76 10.98 -8.48
C GLY A 237 -15.91 9.72 -8.59
N ASP A 238 -16.24 8.86 -9.56
CA ASP A 238 -15.51 7.62 -9.84
C ASP A 238 -14.47 7.80 -10.97
N THR A 239 -14.29 9.01 -11.47
CA THR A 239 -13.37 9.33 -12.57
C THR A 239 -12.10 9.95 -12.05
N VAL A 240 -10.96 9.44 -12.50
CA VAL A 240 -9.62 10.00 -12.24
C VAL A 240 -9.01 10.43 -13.57
N THR A 241 -8.51 11.65 -13.64
CA THR A 241 -7.95 12.23 -14.87
C THR A 241 -6.56 12.81 -14.60
N ASN A 242 -5.59 12.48 -15.45
CA ASN A 242 -4.27 13.10 -15.39
C ASN A 242 -4.38 14.55 -15.89
N THR A 243 -3.98 15.51 -15.06
CA THR A 243 -4.06 16.95 -15.39
C THR A 243 -2.92 17.42 -16.28
N GLY A 244 -1.90 16.60 -16.48
CA GLY A 244 -0.65 17.00 -17.12
C GLY A 244 0.28 17.83 -16.20
N THR A 245 -0.17 18.20 -15.01
CA THR A 245 0.65 18.93 -14.05
C THR A 245 1.66 17.98 -13.39
N LEU A 246 2.92 18.42 -13.35
CA LEU A 246 4.04 17.71 -12.75
C LEU A 246 4.70 18.56 -11.66
N VAL A 247 5.00 17.95 -10.53
CA VAL A 247 5.79 18.58 -9.47
C VAL A 247 7.16 17.95 -9.46
N LYS A 248 8.19 18.71 -9.85
CA LYS A 248 9.57 18.24 -9.83
C LYS A 248 10.09 18.07 -8.41
N LEU A 249 10.84 17.00 -8.20
CA LEU A 249 11.47 16.65 -6.93
C LEU A 249 13.01 16.69 -7.06
N PRO A 250 13.73 16.92 -5.94
CA PRO A 250 15.19 16.88 -5.93
C PRO A 250 15.75 15.45 -5.94
N GLY A 251 14.90 14.43 -6.07
CA GLY A 251 15.28 13.00 -6.07
C GLY A 251 14.10 12.10 -6.36
N LYS A 252 14.36 10.81 -6.34
CA LYS A 252 13.43 9.75 -6.77
C LYS A 252 12.38 9.43 -5.69
N PRO A 253 11.09 9.61 -5.93
CA PRO A 253 10.02 9.28 -4.98
C PRO A 253 9.75 7.77 -4.98
N ALA A 254 10.22 7.06 -3.95
CA ALA A 254 10.04 5.62 -3.82
C ALA A 254 8.78 5.20 -3.03
N SER A 255 8.18 6.12 -2.27
CA SER A 255 6.95 5.84 -1.51
C SER A 255 6.26 7.14 -1.15
N MET A 256 4.94 7.09 -1.06
CA MET A 256 4.10 8.20 -0.60
C MET A 256 3.06 7.68 0.37
N ARG A 257 2.87 8.38 1.48
CA ARG A 257 1.87 8.03 2.48
C ARG A 257 1.12 9.29 2.92
N GLY A 258 -0.18 9.19 2.95
CA GLY A 258 -1.05 10.20 3.58
C GLY A 258 -1.16 9.98 5.08
N ARG A 259 -1.76 10.93 5.77
CA ARG A 259 -2.19 10.75 7.15
C ARG A 259 -3.26 9.65 7.20
N THR A 260 -3.12 8.69 8.12
CA THR A 260 -4.17 7.71 8.41
C THR A 260 -5.44 8.45 8.86
N GLN A 261 -6.54 8.16 8.24
CA GLN A 261 -7.82 8.84 8.46
C GLN A 261 -8.70 8.12 9.45
#